data_d43e888e7fb48ee048aa225a4fd805ee
#
_entry.id   d43e888e7fb48ee048aa225a4fd805ee
#
_cell.length_a   1.000
_cell.length_b   1.000
_cell.length_c   1.000
_cell.angle_alpha   90.00
_cell.angle_beta   90.00
_cell.angle_gamma   90.00
#
_symmetry.space_group_name_H-M   'P 1'
#
loop_
_entity.id
_entity.type
_entity.pdbx_description
1 polymer ?
#
loop_
_entity_poly.entity_id
_entity_poly.type
_entity_poly.pdbx_seq_one_letter_code
_entity_poly.pdbx_strand_id
1 'polypeptide(L)'
;MNLSILGNRYNYVIVGSSLSLDLKSLKQKREEFWTKEPVYKAIYDRLIKQGYHLIGTIGAVKRCHWTKEAVLRHRFCYKCLWYGIESHRCIQMTPVVAWCWNRCLHCWRIQPEDIGMHWDDTRPPIIDDPEVLVEESIITHRQIMAGYKGNPRADQKMVEEAMNPRHAAISLTGEPLLYPRLSELIEEYHKRGLTTFLVTHGTRPDVLKNLEKEPSQLYISFESWSRESYEYFNRPLVPRAWELFQETIDYVRSFKSPVVFRITVVAGFNDHDEALRTFAKYIERGYPHYVEVKAYMFIGGSRSRLTKSNMPSHREIREVAGKLSDLTGYRVLSESIPSRIVLLSRLEKPIRHGRGCPEGVEHPEKYTPVITEEYEEIESA
;
A
#
# COMPACT_ATOMS: atom_id res chain seq x y z
N MET A 1 13.59 25.01 31.01
CA MET A 1 13.32 25.76 29.77
C MET A 1 12.04 25.23 29.18
N ASN A 2 11.00 26.06 29.20
CA ASN A 2 9.62 25.66 28.87
C ASN A 2 9.46 25.36 27.38
N LEU A 3 9.18 24.10 27.04
CA LEU A 3 8.58 23.73 25.77
C LEU A 3 7.08 23.99 25.90
N SER A 4 6.60 25.08 25.30
CA SER A 4 5.19 25.38 25.18
C SER A 4 4.53 24.31 24.29
N ILE A 5 3.70 23.51 24.92
CA ILE A 5 2.77 22.57 24.29
C ILE A 5 1.82 23.41 23.45
N LEU A 6 1.95 23.32 22.13
CA LEU A 6 0.94 23.80 21.19
C LEU A 6 -0.33 23.01 21.40
N GLY A 7 -1.35 23.68 21.94
CA GLY A 7 -2.58 23.10 22.43
C GLY A 7 -3.31 22.28 21.40
N ASN A 8 -3.81 21.18 21.86
CA ASN A 8 -4.74 20.26 21.24
C ASN A 8 -5.96 21.04 20.71
N ARG A 9 -6.10 21.20 19.38
CA ARG A 9 -7.16 22.00 18.74
C ARG A 9 -8.41 21.16 18.34
N TYR A 10 -8.56 20.00 18.92
CA TYR A 10 -9.74 19.17 18.70
C TYR A 10 -10.62 19.18 19.94
N ASN A 11 -11.86 19.66 19.80
CA ASN A 11 -12.85 19.53 20.85
C ASN A 11 -13.32 18.07 20.89
N TYR A 12 -12.85 17.33 21.88
CA TYR A 12 -13.32 15.99 22.18
C TYR A 12 -14.38 16.08 23.28
N VAL A 13 -15.52 15.48 23.06
CA VAL A 13 -16.51 15.24 24.12
C VAL A 13 -16.33 13.79 24.53
N ILE A 14 -15.77 13.58 25.71
CA ILE A 14 -15.67 12.24 26.32
C ILE A 14 -17.03 11.92 26.92
N VAL A 15 -17.76 10.98 26.29
CA VAL A 15 -18.99 10.42 26.84
C VAL A 15 -18.73 8.93 27.09
N GLY A 16 -18.44 8.57 28.33
CA GLY A 16 -18.06 7.21 28.70
C GLY A 16 -16.63 6.85 28.25
N SER A 17 -16.32 5.57 28.10
CA SER A 17 -15.00 5.05 27.70
C SER A 17 -14.75 5.08 26.19
N SER A 18 -15.50 5.84 25.39
CA SER A 18 -15.33 6.01 23.93
C SER A 18 -15.22 7.47 23.55
N LEU A 19 -14.20 7.78 22.73
CA LEU A 19 -14.02 9.10 22.13
C LEU A 19 -15.18 9.39 21.18
N SER A 20 -15.96 10.46 21.41
CA SER A 20 -16.94 10.92 20.43
C SER A 20 -16.27 11.93 19.50
N LEU A 21 -16.02 11.52 18.25
CA LEU A 21 -15.47 12.41 17.23
C LEU A 21 -16.54 13.39 16.75
N ASP A 22 -16.26 14.68 16.76
CA ASP A 22 -17.06 15.67 16.05
C ASP A 22 -16.76 15.60 14.55
N LEU A 23 -17.37 14.61 13.88
CA LEU A 23 -17.20 14.36 12.44
C LEU A 23 -17.62 15.56 11.59
N LYS A 24 -18.55 16.41 12.06
CA LYS A 24 -18.99 17.60 11.34
C LYS A 24 -17.90 18.67 11.33
N SER A 25 -17.30 18.95 12.46
CA SER A 25 -16.16 19.89 12.56
C SER A 25 -14.96 19.41 11.79
N LEU A 26 -14.64 18.12 11.83
CA LEU A 26 -13.53 17.53 11.06
C LEU A 26 -13.78 17.66 9.55
N LYS A 27 -15.02 17.41 9.08
CA LYS A 27 -15.36 17.57 7.67
C LYS A 27 -15.22 19.02 7.21
N GLN A 28 -15.68 19.98 7.99
CA GLN A 28 -15.56 21.41 7.67
C GLN A 28 -14.09 21.82 7.56
N LYS A 29 -13.23 21.49 8.53
CA LYS A 29 -11.78 21.77 8.50
C LYS A 29 -11.10 21.18 7.29
N ARG A 30 -11.48 19.95 6.93
CA ARG A 30 -10.98 19.25 5.74
C ARG A 30 -11.35 20.00 4.45
N GLU A 31 -12.61 20.38 4.29
CA GLU A 31 -13.09 21.15 3.13
C GLU A 31 -12.38 22.49 3.02
N GLU A 32 -12.23 23.24 4.11
CA GLU A 32 -11.52 24.49 4.18
C GLU A 32 -10.04 24.33 3.75
N PHE A 33 -9.36 23.29 4.23
CA PHE A 33 -7.97 23.02 3.84
C PHE A 33 -7.83 22.75 2.34
N TRP A 34 -8.64 21.81 1.80
CA TRP A 34 -8.51 21.40 0.40
C TRP A 34 -9.02 22.42 -0.60
N THR A 35 -9.81 23.40 -0.19
CA THR A 35 -10.31 24.49 -1.05
C THR A 35 -9.47 25.76 -0.97
N LYS A 36 -8.50 25.81 -0.07
CA LYS A 36 -7.68 27.01 0.19
C LYS A 36 -6.84 27.43 -1.01
N GLU A 37 -6.28 26.49 -1.74
CA GLU A 37 -5.41 26.74 -2.87
C GLU A 37 -5.86 25.97 -4.12
N PRO A 38 -5.70 26.56 -5.34
CA PRO A 38 -6.17 25.93 -6.57
C PRO A 38 -5.59 24.52 -6.81
N VAL A 39 -4.30 24.31 -6.48
CA VAL A 39 -3.66 23.00 -6.63
C VAL A 39 -4.27 21.95 -5.69
N TYR A 40 -4.50 22.32 -4.43
CA TYR A 40 -5.14 21.42 -3.47
C TYR A 40 -6.57 21.11 -3.88
N LYS A 41 -7.33 22.11 -4.33
CA LYS A 41 -8.69 21.92 -4.85
C LYS A 41 -8.71 20.94 -6.04
N ALA A 42 -7.80 21.10 -7.00
CA ALA A 42 -7.71 20.22 -8.15
C ALA A 42 -7.37 18.77 -7.75
N ILE A 43 -6.44 18.58 -6.80
CA ILE A 43 -6.11 17.27 -6.26
C ILE A 43 -7.32 16.67 -5.53
N TYR A 44 -7.97 17.44 -4.67
CA TYR A 44 -9.17 17.03 -3.94
C TYR A 44 -10.26 16.52 -4.88
N ASP A 45 -10.63 17.31 -5.89
CA ASP A 45 -11.69 16.95 -6.86
C ASP A 45 -11.35 15.64 -7.59
N ARG A 46 -10.07 15.45 -7.91
CA ARG A 46 -9.61 14.21 -8.55
C ARG A 46 -9.66 13.02 -7.60
N LEU A 47 -9.27 13.18 -6.35
CA LEU A 47 -9.34 12.14 -5.33
C LEU A 47 -10.80 11.70 -5.11
N ILE A 48 -11.71 12.65 -4.92
CA ILE A 48 -13.14 12.34 -4.74
C ILE A 48 -13.70 11.62 -5.97
N LYS A 49 -13.40 12.09 -7.17
CA LYS A 49 -13.80 11.44 -8.43
C LYS A 49 -13.25 10.00 -8.55
N GLN A 50 -12.09 9.73 -7.98
CA GLN A 50 -11.48 8.39 -7.95
C GLN A 50 -12.01 7.51 -6.81
N GLY A 51 -12.96 7.98 -6.00
CA GLY A 51 -13.56 7.22 -4.90
C GLY A 51 -12.69 7.14 -3.64
N TYR A 52 -11.84 8.15 -3.41
CA TYR A 52 -11.18 8.32 -2.11
C TYR A 52 -12.15 8.94 -1.11
N HIS A 53 -12.10 8.48 0.10
CA HIS A 53 -12.76 9.07 1.24
C HIS A 53 -11.69 9.66 2.14
N LEU A 54 -11.65 10.98 2.25
CA LEU A 54 -10.68 11.65 3.10
C LEU A 54 -11.03 11.47 4.58
N ILE A 55 -10.01 11.24 5.40
CA ILE A 55 -10.09 11.08 6.86
C ILE A 55 -9.05 12.00 7.51
N GLY A 56 -9.29 12.43 8.76
CA GLY A 56 -8.54 13.56 9.32
C GLY A 56 -8.64 14.75 8.38
N THR A 57 -7.56 15.41 8.11
CA THR A 57 -7.46 16.49 7.11
C THR A 57 -6.88 15.98 5.79
N ILE A 58 -5.75 15.25 5.86
CA ILE A 58 -4.96 14.82 4.69
C ILE A 58 -4.79 13.31 4.56
N GLY A 59 -5.36 12.54 5.46
CA GLY A 59 -5.45 11.09 5.33
C GLY A 59 -6.57 10.67 4.37
N ALA A 60 -6.56 9.41 3.97
CA ALA A 60 -7.62 8.85 3.12
C ALA A 60 -7.81 7.35 3.30
N VAL A 61 -9.03 6.91 3.06
CA VAL A 61 -9.43 5.52 2.86
C VAL A 61 -9.99 5.35 1.45
N LYS A 62 -9.72 4.22 0.84
CA LYS A 62 -10.34 3.85 -0.43
C LYS A 62 -10.69 2.37 -0.40
N ARG A 63 -11.84 2.02 -0.96
CA ARG A 63 -12.20 0.62 -1.14
C ARG A 63 -11.18 -0.08 -2.04
N CYS A 64 -10.52 -1.10 -1.50
CA CYS A 64 -9.63 -1.95 -2.28
C CYS A 64 -10.44 -2.72 -3.35
N HIS A 65 -9.83 -2.93 -4.52
CA HIS A 65 -10.42 -3.77 -5.58
C HIS A 65 -10.80 -5.16 -5.04
N TRP A 66 -9.89 -5.80 -4.32
CA TRP A 66 -10.08 -7.15 -3.79
C TRP A 66 -11.14 -7.24 -2.68
N THR A 67 -11.40 -6.16 -1.92
CA THR A 67 -12.52 -6.10 -0.99
C THR A 67 -13.86 -6.21 -1.74
N LYS A 68 -13.98 -5.51 -2.87
CA LYS A 68 -15.16 -5.62 -3.74
C LYS A 68 -15.28 -7.01 -4.37
N GLU A 69 -14.18 -7.52 -4.92
CA GLU A 69 -14.16 -8.84 -5.56
C GLU A 69 -14.50 -9.97 -4.59
N ALA A 70 -14.03 -9.87 -3.33
CA ALA A 70 -14.35 -10.84 -2.29
C ALA A 70 -15.86 -10.93 -2.04
N VAL A 71 -16.51 -9.79 -1.80
CA VAL A 71 -17.95 -9.79 -1.44
C VAL A 71 -18.88 -10.02 -2.63
N LEU A 72 -18.48 -9.70 -3.87
CA LEU A 72 -19.34 -9.84 -5.06
C LEU A 72 -19.08 -11.09 -5.88
N ARG A 73 -17.88 -11.67 -5.82
CA ARG A 73 -17.46 -12.72 -6.74
C ARG A 73 -16.65 -13.83 -6.08
N HIS A 74 -16.47 -13.80 -4.76
CA HIS A 74 -15.62 -14.76 -4.02
C HIS A 74 -14.19 -14.85 -4.58
N ARG A 75 -13.66 -13.74 -5.10
CA ARG A 75 -12.28 -13.61 -5.55
C ARG A 75 -11.47 -12.84 -4.53
N PHE A 76 -10.40 -13.44 -4.05
CA PHE A 76 -9.65 -12.92 -2.91
C PHE A 76 -8.29 -12.37 -3.32
N CYS A 77 -7.80 -11.42 -2.52
CA CYS A 77 -6.44 -10.89 -2.64
C CYS A 77 -5.41 -12.02 -2.43
N TYR A 78 -4.31 -12.01 -3.16
CA TYR A 78 -3.19 -12.93 -2.92
C TYR A 78 -2.72 -12.95 -1.45
N LYS A 79 -2.83 -11.81 -0.76
CA LYS A 79 -2.51 -11.74 0.69
C LYS A 79 -3.43 -12.61 1.55
N CYS A 80 -4.62 -12.92 1.06
CA CYS A 80 -5.55 -13.83 1.72
C CYS A 80 -4.97 -15.24 1.77
N LEU A 81 -4.43 -15.68 0.64
CA LEU A 81 -3.78 -16.99 0.50
C LEU A 81 -2.50 -17.09 1.33
N TRP A 82 -1.64 -16.11 1.13
CA TRP A 82 -0.27 -16.17 1.65
C TRP A 82 -0.22 -15.81 3.13
N TYR A 83 -0.77 -14.65 3.48
CA TYR A 83 -0.58 -14.04 4.80
C TYR A 83 -1.83 -14.12 5.69
N GLY A 84 -2.89 -14.78 5.23
CA GLY A 84 -4.09 -14.93 6.04
C GLY A 84 -4.96 -13.68 6.16
N ILE A 85 -4.85 -12.73 5.21
CA ILE A 85 -5.59 -11.47 5.25
C ILE A 85 -7.02 -11.69 4.76
N GLU A 86 -7.99 -11.43 5.61
CA GLU A 86 -9.41 -11.48 5.25
C GLU A 86 -9.74 -10.27 4.36
N SER A 87 -9.78 -10.46 3.03
CA SER A 87 -9.83 -9.37 2.03
C SER A 87 -10.98 -8.38 2.24
N HIS A 88 -12.16 -8.87 2.66
CA HIS A 88 -13.34 -8.06 2.95
C HIS A 88 -13.24 -7.27 4.27
N ARG A 89 -12.30 -7.63 5.15
CA ARG A 89 -12.06 -7.02 6.45
C ARG A 89 -10.80 -6.16 6.49
N CYS A 90 -10.25 -5.83 5.30
CA CYS A 90 -9.00 -5.08 5.16
C CYS A 90 -9.30 -3.62 4.78
N ILE A 91 -8.94 -2.69 5.66
CA ILE A 91 -8.95 -1.26 5.40
C ILE A 91 -7.74 -0.92 4.55
N GLN A 92 -7.92 -0.21 3.44
CA GLN A 92 -6.83 0.38 2.67
C GLN A 92 -6.79 1.88 2.93
N MET A 93 -5.73 2.36 3.58
CA MET A 93 -5.62 3.74 4.02
C MET A 93 -4.24 4.33 3.81
N THR A 94 -4.16 5.65 3.99
CA THR A 94 -2.92 6.42 4.09
C THR A 94 -3.11 7.59 5.06
N PRO A 95 -2.10 7.94 5.86
CA PRO A 95 -2.15 9.15 6.68
C PRO A 95 -1.85 10.45 5.91
N VAL A 96 -1.25 10.33 4.69
CA VAL A 96 -0.75 11.46 3.89
C VAL A 96 -1.02 11.23 2.40
N VAL A 97 -2.25 11.47 1.95
CA VAL A 97 -2.77 11.02 0.65
C VAL A 97 -2.04 11.56 -0.58
N ALA A 98 -1.46 12.75 -0.50
CA ALA A 98 -0.86 13.42 -1.64
C ALA A 98 0.66 13.60 -1.54
N TRP A 99 1.25 13.48 -0.37
CA TRP A 99 2.67 13.77 -0.12
C TRP A 99 3.54 12.55 -0.29
N CYS A 100 4.57 12.68 -1.11
CA CYS A 100 5.58 11.65 -1.35
C CYS A 100 6.85 12.32 -1.86
N TRP A 101 8.02 11.85 -1.43
CA TRP A 101 9.29 12.36 -1.92
C TRP A 101 9.64 11.87 -3.33
N ASN A 102 8.93 10.86 -3.84
CA ASN A 102 9.12 10.35 -5.19
C ASN A 102 7.92 10.68 -6.10
N ARG A 103 8.20 10.89 -7.38
CA ARG A 103 7.23 11.05 -8.47
C ARG A 103 7.40 9.96 -9.51
N CYS A 104 7.37 8.70 -9.05
CA CYS A 104 7.66 7.53 -9.89
C CYS A 104 6.77 7.47 -11.14
N LEU A 105 7.36 7.10 -12.28
CA LEU A 105 6.64 6.97 -13.55
C LEU A 105 5.51 5.94 -13.46
N HIS A 106 5.72 4.83 -12.77
CA HIS A 106 4.73 3.76 -12.60
C HIS A 106 3.62 4.06 -11.57
N CYS A 107 3.77 5.13 -10.79
CA CYS A 107 2.83 5.42 -9.71
C CYS A 107 1.42 5.69 -10.25
N TRP A 108 0.44 4.94 -9.77
CA TRP A 108 -0.96 5.11 -10.16
C TRP A 108 -1.63 6.35 -9.56
N ARG A 109 -1.00 6.98 -8.58
CA ARG A 109 -1.41 8.24 -7.98
C ARG A 109 -1.36 9.36 -9.02
N ILE A 110 -2.31 10.28 -8.94
CA ILE A 110 -2.23 11.55 -9.66
C ILE A 110 -1.08 12.37 -9.08
N GLN A 111 -0.20 12.83 -9.96
CA GLN A 111 0.84 13.80 -9.66
C GLN A 111 0.40 15.17 -10.18
N PRO A 112 0.84 16.29 -9.59
CA PRO A 112 0.40 17.61 -10.02
C PRO A 112 0.62 17.89 -11.50
N GLU A 113 1.70 17.39 -12.07
CA GLU A 113 2.01 17.54 -13.50
C GLU A 113 0.99 16.84 -14.41
N ASP A 114 0.34 15.76 -13.94
CA ASP A 114 -0.68 15.05 -14.72
C ASP A 114 -1.95 15.90 -14.94
N ILE A 115 -2.10 16.98 -14.20
CA ILE A 115 -3.20 17.95 -14.30
C ILE A 115 -2.72 19.34 -14.67
N GLY A 116 -1.48 19.46 -15.18
CA GLY A 116 -0.92 20.74 -15.63
C GLY A 116 -0.60 21.72 -14.51
N MET A 117 -0.39 21.22 -13.28
CA MET A 117 -0.04 22.06 -12.13
C MET A 117 1.36 21.74 -11.61
N HIS A 118 1.98 22.71 -10.95
CA HIS A 118 3.26 22.52 -10.29
C HIS A 118 3.06 22.47 -8.77
N TRP A 119 3.62 21.44 -8.11
CA TRP A 119 3.61 21.28 -6.67
C TRP A 119 4.71 20.32 -6.24
N ASP A 120 5.62 20.77 -5.44
CA ASP A 120 6.80 20.02 -4.98
C ASP A 120 6.98 20.03 -3.46
N ASP A 121 5.89 20.25 -2.73
CA ASP A 121 5.88 20.12 -1.27
C ASP A 121 6.38 18.73 -0.84
N THR A 122 7.45 18.73 -0.06
CA THR A 122 8.08 17.51 0.45
C THR A 122 7.66 17.17 1.88
N ARG A 123 6.85 18.02 2.52
CA ARG A 123 6.36 17.84 3.89
C ARG A 123 4.85 17.97 3.96
N PRO A 124 4.17 17.04 4.64
CA PRO A 124 2.75 17.23 4.93
C PRO A 124 2.54 18.50 5.75
N PRO A 125 1.63 19.41 5.34
CA PRO A 125 1.41 20.68 6.01
C PRO A 125 0.63 20.56 7.32
N ILE A 126 -0.01 19.41 7.53
CA ILE A 126 -0.82 19.08 8.71
C ILE A 126 -0.46 17.69 9.18
N ILE A 127 -0.47 17.52 10.49
CA ILE A 127 -0.29 16.22 11.15
C ILE A 127 -1.59 15.94 11.90
N ASP A 128 -2.41 15.07 11.32
CA ASP A 128 -3.64 14.62 11.96
C ASP A 128 -3.33 13.71 13.15
N ASP A 129 -4.24 13.65 14.13
CA ASP A 129 -4.10 12.78 15.29
C ASP A 129 -4.26 11.30 14.89
N PRO A 130 -3.38 10.38 15.34
CA PRO A 130 -3.45 8.97 15.01
C PRO A 130 -4.77 8.32 15.40
N GLU A 131 -5.32 8.65 16.55
CA GLU A 131 -6.59 8.09 17.02
C GLU A 131 -7.75 8.52 16.13
N VAL A 132 -7.76 9.79 15.69
CA VAL A 132 -8.75 10.31 14.73
C VAL A 132 -8.64 9.57 13.39
N LEU A 133 -7.43 9.40 12.87
CA LEU A 133 -7.21 8.68 11.60
C LEU A 133 -7.70 7.23 11.67
N VAL A 134 -7.40 6.53 12.76
CA VAL A 134 -7.81 5.14 12.95
C VAL A 134 -9.33 5.04 13.07
N GLU A 135 -9.96 5.85 13.89
CA GLU A 135 -11.41 5.81 14.09
C GLU A 135 -12.17 6.17 12.82
N GLU A 136 -11.81 7.28 12.15
CA GLU A 136 -12.43 7.65 10.87
C GLU A 136 -12.18 6.59 9.79
N SER A 137 -11.03 5.91 9.78
CA SER A 137 -10.76 4.82 8.82
C SER A 137 -11.69 3.62 9.02
N ILE A 138 -11.97 3.25 10.27
CA ILE A 138 -12.89 2.17 10.63
C ILE A 138 -14.33 2.56 10.27
N ILE A 139 -14.76 3.77 10.64
CA ILE A 139 -16.09 4.31 10.31
C ILE A 139 -16.28 4.34 8.79
N THR A 140 -15.32 4.87 8.06
CA THR A 140 -15.36 4.98 6.59
C THR A 140 -15.41 3.60 5.93
N HIS A 141 -14.62 2.64 6.40
CA HIS A 141 -14.67 1.26 5.89
C HIS A 141 -16.08 0.66 6.09
N ARG A 142 -16.66 0.81 7.29
CA ARG A 142 -18.02 0.36 7.58
C ARG A 142 -19.06 1.01 6.66
N GLN A 143 -18.96 2.31 6.41
CA GLN A 143 -19.85 3.03 5.48
C GLN A 143 -19.74 2.50 4.06
N ILE A 144 -18.52 2.28 3.57
CA ILE A 144 -18.26 1.70 2.25
C ILE A 144 -18.88 0.29 2.15
N MET A 145 -18.71 -0.53 3.16
CA MET A 145 -19.23 -1.90 3.17
C MET A 145 -20.75 -1.95 3.37
N ALA A 146 -21.32 -1.01 4.12
CA ALA A 146 -22.78 -0.90 4.27
C ALA A 146 -23.48 -0.66 2.93
N GLY A 147 -22.83 -0.05 1.94
CA GLY A 147 -23.33 0.11 0.58
C GLY A 147 -23.59 -1.22 -0.16
N TYR A 148 -23.12 -2.35 0.35
CA TYR A 148 -23.38 -3.69 -0.20
C TYR A 148 -24.52 -4.43 0.50
N LYS A 149 -25.07 -3.90 1.61
CA LYS A 149 -26.21 -4.49 2.31
C LYS A 149 -27.42 -4.53 1.37
N GLY A 150 -28.09 -5.68 1.31
CA GLY A 150 -29.24 -5.88 0.44
C GLY A 150 -28.93 -6.02 -1.06
N ASN A 151 -27.65 -5.94 -1.48
CA ASN A 151 -27.28 -6.24 -2.85
C ASN A 151 -27.36 -7.76 -3.07
N PRO A 152 -28.23 -8.27 -4.00
CA PRO A 152 -28.40 -9.71 -4.21
C PRO A 152 -27.16 -10.42 -4.77
N ARG A 153 -26.18 -9.66 -5.30
CA ARG A 153 -24.92 -10.19 -5.80
C ARG A 153 -23.83 -10.27 -4.72
N ALA A 154 -24.05 -9.66 -3.55
CA ALA A 154 -23.07 -9.61 -2.49
C ALA A 154 -23.30 -10.75 -1.48
N ASP A 155 -22.24 -11.40 -1.06
CA ASP A 155 -22.26 -12.31 0.08
C ASP A 155 -22.53 -11.50 1.36
N GLN A 156 -23.78 -11.61 1.86
CA GLN A 156 -24.23 -10.83 2.99
C GLN A 156 -23.49 -11.17 4.29
N LYS A 157 -23.03 -12.43 4.44
CA LYS A 157 -22.21 -12.84 5.58
C LYS A 157 -20.86 -12.11 5.56
N MET A 158 -20.20 -12.05 4.41
CA MET A 158 -18.94 -11.30 4.26
C MET A 158 -19.15 -9.78 4.47
N VAL A 159 -20.28 -9.23 4.01
CA VAL A 159 -20.64 -7.82 4.26
C VAL A 159 -20.79 -7.55 5.76
N GLU A 160 -21.43 -8.46 6.49
CA GLU A 160 -21.58 -8.37 7.95
C GLU A 160 -20.23 -8.48 8.66
N GLU A 161 -19.40 -9.46 8.29
CA GLU A 161 -18.05 -9.62 8.84
C GLU A 161 -17.19 -8.38 8.59
N ALA A 162 -17.33 -7.72 7.44
CA ALA A 162 -16.60 -6.50 7.08
C ALA A 162 -16.95 -5.29 7.97
N MET A 163 -18.08 -5.31 8.68
CA MET A 163 -18.38 -4.29 9.71
C MET A 163 -17.38 -4.31 10.87
N ASN A 164 -16.64 -5.40 11.03
CA ASN A 164 -15.59 -5.56 12.02
C ASN A 164 -14.24 -5.79 11.32
N PRO A 165 -13.55 -4.73 10.85
CA PRO A 165 -12.26 -4.86 10.17
C PRO A 165 -11.21 -5.50 11.09
N ARG A 166 -10.27 -6.22 10.48
CA ARG A 166 -9.20 -6.94 11.17
C ARG A 166 -7.80 -6.53 10.70
N HIS A 167 -7.72 -5.86 9.58
CA HIS A 167 -6.46 -5.54 8.94
C HIS A 167 -6.48 -4.08 8.46
N ALA A 168 -5.35 -3.39 8.60
CA ALA A 168 -5.13 -2.06 8.05
C ALA A 168 -3.90 -2.06 7.14
N ALA A 169 -4.11 -1.85 5.85
CA ALA A 169 -3.04 -1.68 4.88
C ALA A 169 -2.72 -0.20 4.72
N ILE A 170 -1.62 0.25 5.34
CA ILE A 170 -1.08 1.62 5.23
C ILE A 170 -0.27 1.67 3.92
N SER A 171 -0.99 1.71 2.80
CA SER A 171 -0.43 1.44 1.46
C SER A 171 -1.18 2.11 0.33
N LEU A 172 -2.06 3.06 0.63
CA LEU A 172 -2.98 3.56 -0.40
C LEU A 172 -2.27 4.47 -1.40
N THR A 173 -1.82 5.64 -0.98
CA THR A 173 -1.04 6.61 -1.78
C THR A 173 -0.26 7.53 -0.85
N GLY A 174 0.63 8.36 -1.40
CA GLY A 174 1.57 9.11 -0.59
C GLY A 174 2.67 8.21 -0.02
N GLU A 175 3.51 8.77 0.83
CA GLU A 175 4.57 8.03 1.52
C GLU A 175 4.30 8.06 3.04
N PRO A 176 3.90 6.94 3.63
CA PRO A 176 3.52 6.92 5.04
C PRO A 176 4.65 7.29 6.00
N LEU A 177 5.92 7.11 5.62
CA LEU A 177 7.05 7.55 6.43
C LEU A 177 7.18 9.08 6.54
N LEU A 178 6.39 9.85 5.77
CA LEU A 178 6.30 11.31 5.96
C LEU A 178 5.34 11.70 7.08
N TYR A 179 4.60 10.76 7.64
CA TYR A 179 3.74 10.99 8.79
C TYR A 179 4.54 10.78 10.08
N PRO A 180 4.86 11.85 10.85
CA PRO A 180 5.83 11.76 11.95
C PRO A 180 5.32 10.97 13.17
N ARG A 181 4.00 10.75 13.28
CA ARG A 181 3.38 9.95 14.34
C ARG A 181 3.02 8.53 13.88
N LEU A 182 3.81 7.98 12.94
CA LEU A 182 3.53 6.67 12.34
C LEU A 182 3.56 5.52 13.37
N SER A 183 4.46 5.57 14.34
CA SER A 183 4.54 4.58 15.42
C SER A 183 3.26 4.54 16.25
N GLU A 184 2.74 5.72 16.61
CA GLU A 184 1.48 5.85 17.32
C GLU A 184 0.28 5.38 16.48
N LEU A 185 0.27 5.67 15.18
CA LEU A 185 -0.77 5.20 14.26
C LEU A 185 -0.82 3.66 14.20
N ILE A 186 0.34 3.02 14.11
CA ILE A 186 0.45 1.55 14.13
C ILE A 186 -0.05 1.02 15.48
N GLU A 187 0.36 1.62 16.58
CA GLU A 187 -0.06 1.24 17.91
C GLU A 187 -1.58 1.34 18.09
N GLU A 188 -2.20 2.44 17.63
CA GLU A 188 -3.65 2.64 17.72
C GLU A 188 -4.45 1.57 16.95
N TYR A 189 -3.96 1.13 15.79
CA TYR A 189 -4.55 -0.03 15.12
C TYR A 189 -4.39 -1.31 15.93
N HIS A 190 -3.20 -1.55 16.48
CA HIS A 190 -2.93 -2.76 17.28
C HIS A 190 -3.76 -2.79 18.57
N LYS A 191 -3.96 -1.66 19.27
CA LYS A 191 -4.84 -1.55 20.44
C LYS A 191 -6.28 -1.96 20.13
N ARG A 192 -6.73 -1.74 18.87
CA ARG A 192 -8.07 -2.15 18.39
C ARG A 192 -8.11 -3.55 17.80
N GLY A 193 -7.03 -4.32 17.93
CA GLY A 193 -6.92 -5.70 17.46
C GLY A 193 -6.79 -5.85 15.95
N LEU A 194 -6.39 -4.79 15.23
CA LEU A 194 -6.11 -4.86 13.80
C LEU A 194 -4.61 -5.12 13.57
N THR A 195 -4.29 -5.96 12.60
CA THR A 195 -2.92 -6.07 12.09
C THR A 195 -2.63 -4.96 11.08
N THR A 196 -1.36 -4.56 10.95
CA THR A 196 -0.95 -3.45 10.09
C THR A 196 0.05 -3.90 9.03
N PHE A 197 -0.12 -3.41 7.81
CA PHE A 197 0.76 -3.64 6.67
C PHE A 197 1.28 -2.29 6.18
N LEU A 198 2.53 -1.97 6.51
CA LEU A 198 3.17 -0.73 6.12
C LEU A 198 3.89 -0.91 4.80
N VAL A 199 3.54 -0.12 3.79
CA VAL A 199 4.19 -0.14 2.47
C VAL A 199 4.85 1.20 2.20
N THR A 200 6.15 1.18 1.96
CA THR A 200 6.98 2.36 1.73
C THR A 200 7.97 2.12 0.59
N HIS A 201 8.49 3.18 0.00
CA HIS A 201 9.65 3.13 -0.91
C HIS A 201 10.99 3.30 -0.18
N GLY A 202 10.98 3.46 1.15
CA GLY A 202 12.17 3.35 1.99
C GLY A 202 13.14 4.53 1.97
N THR A 203 12.73 5.75 1.62
CA THR A 203 13.64 6.92 1.62
C THR A 203 13.70 7.68 2.95
N ARG A 204 13.16 7.09 4.02
CA ARG A 204 13.21 7.63 5.40
C ARG A 204 13.71 6.57 6.37
N PRO A 205 14.99 6.12 6.24
CA PRO A 205 15.59 5.17 7.18
C PRO A 205 15.59 5.68 8.63
N ASP A 206 15.67 6.98 8.82
CA ASP A 206 15.56 7.63 10.12
C ASP A 206 14.23 7.33 10.83
N VAL A 207 13.11 7.37 10.11
CA VAL A 207 11.79 7.03 10.67
C VAL A 207 11.69 5.53 10.97
N LEU A 208 12.17 4.69 10.07
CA LEU A 208 12.16 3.23 10.29
C LEU A 208 13.00 2.81 11.51
N LYS A 209 14.16 3.45 11.72
CA LYS A 209 15.04 3.21 12.87
C LYS A 209 14.43 3.63 14.20
N ASN A 210 13.54 4.61 14.18
CA ASN A 210 12.91 5.19 15.36
C ASN A 210 11.46 4.71 15.58
N LEU A 211 11.02 3.66 14.87
CA LEU A 211 9.70 3.06 15.12
C LEU A 211 9.70 2.32 16.45
N GLU A 212 9.01 2.87 17.45
CA GLU A 212 8.79 2.20 18.74
C GLU A 212 7.85 1.00 18.60
N LYS A 213 6.91 1.10 17.65
CA LYS A 213 5.96 0.03 17.31
C LYS A 213 6.13 -0.39 15.85
N GLU A 214 6.60 -1.61 15.63
CA GLU A 214 6.69 -2.18 14.29
C GLU A 214 5.31 -2.55 13.73
N PRO A 215 5.09 -2.42 12.40
CA PRO A 215 3.89 -2.96 11.76
C PRO A 215 3.88 -4.49 11.85
N SER A 216 2.72 -5.12 11.67
CA SER A 216 2.64 -6.59 11.61
C SER A 216 3.44 -7.16 10.43
N GLN A 217 3.61 -6.37 9.35
CA GLN A 217 4.46 -6.69 8.22
C GLN A 217 4.91 -5.41 7.50
N LEU A 218 6.21 -5.33 7.20
CA LEU A 218 6.83 -4.20 6.49
C LEU A 218 7.06 -4.55 5.02
N TYR A 219 6.74 -3.61 4.13
CA TYR A 219 7.02 -3.72 2.70
C TYR A 219 7.94 -2.61 2.25
N ILE A 220 9.06 -2.96 1.63
CA ILE A 220 9.91 -2.04 0.89
C ILE A 220 9.67 -2.28 -0.60
N SER A 221 9.15 -1.25 -1.27
CA SER A 221 8.87 -1.30 -2.72
C SER A 221 9.97 -0.59 -3.49
N PHE A 222 10.48 -1.22 -4.55
CA PHE A 222 11.50 -0.62 -5.40
C PHE A 222 11.44 -1.15 -6.84
N GLU A 223 12.01 -0.37 -7.74
CA GLU A 223 12.04 -0.63 -9.18
C GLU A 223 13.42 -0.37 -9.79
N SER A 224 14.28 0.38 -9.11
CA SER A 224 15.52 0.92 -9.65
C SER A 224 16.75 0.15 -9.15
N TRP A 225 17.74 0.00 -10.03
CA TRP A 225 18.96 -0.80 -9.79
C TRP A 225 20.25 0.05 -9.71
N SER A 226 20.17 1.33 -10.13
CA SER A 226 21.30 2.28 -10.04
C SER A 226 20.76 3.65 -9.63
N ARG A 227 21.68 4.59 -9.29
CA ARG A 227 21.32 5.98 -9.02
C ARG A 227 20.62 6.60 -10.23
N GLU A 228 21.15 6.42 -11.42
CA GLU A 228 20.62 6.98 -12.67
C GLU A 228 19.23 6.45 -12.96
N SER A 229 19.03 5.13 -12.77
CA SER A 229 17.69 4.51 -12.93
C SER A 229 16.71 5.04 -11.88
N TYR A 230 17.19 5.31 -10.65
CA TYR A 230 16.36 5.87 -9.58
C TYR A 230 15.95 7.32 -9.89
N GLU A 231 16.89 8.15 -10.28
CA GLU A 231 16.63 9.55 -10.68
C GLU A 231 15.66 9.63 -11.86
N TYR A 232 15.87 8.79 -12.88
CA TYR A 232 15.00 8.75 -14.05
C TYR A 232 13.58 8.24 -13.73
N PHE A 233 13.47 7.14 -13.01
CA PHE A 233 12.19 6.43 -12.85
C PHE A 233 11.43 6.86 -11.60
N ASN A 234 12.12 7.06 -10.48
CA ASN A 234 11.51 7.47 -9.21
C ASN A 234 11.38 9.00 -9.08
N ARG A 235 12.16 9.78 -9.84
CA ARG A 235 12.12 11.25 -9.90
C ARG A 235 12.02 11.88 -8.50
N PRO A 236 13.04 11.71 -7.64
CA PRO A 236 13.00 12.16 -6.26
C PRO A 236 12.98 13.69 -6.16
N LEU A 237 12.21 14.22 -5.20
CA LEU A 237 12.13 15.64 -4.87
C LEU A 237 13.16 16.10 -3.84
N VAL A 238 13.87 15.14 -3.24
CA VAL A 238 14.82 15.40 -2.16
C VAL A 238 16.22 14.90 -2.55
N PRO A 239 17.28 15.60 -2.12
CA PRO A 239 18.64 15.15 -2.35
C PRO A 239 18.91 13.84 -1.61
N ARG A 240 19.88 13.06 -2.12
CA ARG A 240 20.31 11.81 -1.51
C ARG A 240 19.23 10.72 -1.33
N ALA A 241 18.10 10.81 -2.06
CA ALA A 241 17.03 9.82 -1.95
C ALA A 241 17.50 8.39 -2.26
N TRP A 242 18.44 8.24 -3.21
CA TRP A 242 19.07 6.97 -3.53
C TRP A 242 19.85 6.39 -2.36
N GLU A 243 20.71 7.19 -1.70
CA GLU A 243 21.49 6.77 -0.55
C GLU A 243 20.59 6.42 0.64
N LEU A 244 19.55 7.21 0.88
CA LEU A 244 18.58 6.93 1.94
C LEU A 244 17.84 5.61 1.67
N PHE A 245 17.51 5.32 0.43
CA PHE A 245 16.97 4.00 0.04
C PHE A 245 17.98 2.88 0.31
N GLN A 246 19.26 3.04 -0.08
CA GLN A 246 20.31 2.04 0.18
C GLN A 246 20.50 1.80 1.69
N GLU A 247 20.45 2.85 2.50
CA GLU A 247 20.51 2.75 3.95
C GLU A 247 19.32 1.97 4.53
N THR A 248 18.13 2.14 3.95
CA THR A 248 16.95 1.33 4.33
C THR A 248 17.14 -0.14 3.99
N ILE A 249 17.68 -0.47 2.81
CA ILE A 249 17.96 -1.86 2.42
C ILE A 249 18.90 -2.54 3.44
N ASP A 250 19.91 -1.84 3.93
CA ASP A 250 20.83 -2.39 4.92
C ASP A 250 20.20 -2.53 6.31
N TYR A 251 19.31 -1.59 6.65
CA TYR A 251 18.71 -1.54 7.98
C TYR A 251 17.57 -2.55 8.20
N VAL A 252 16.75 -2.84 7.17
CA VAL A 252 15.52 -3.64 7.34
C VAL A 252 15.75 -5.06 7.84
N ARG A 253 16.97 -5.56 7.74
CA ARG A 253 17.36 -6.85 8.34
C ARG A 253 17.20 -6.88 9.87
N SER A 254 17.21 -5.72 10.54
CA SER A 254 17.05 -5.59 12.00
C SER A 254 15.59 -5.67 12.47
N PHE A 255 14.62 -5.60 11.55
CA PHE A 255 13.20 -5.70 11.89
C PHE A 255 12.84 -7.08 12.44
N LYS A 256 12.04 -7.11 13.50
CA LYS A 256 11.49 -8.33 14.11
C LYS A 256 10.26 -8.82 13.35
N SER A 257 9.46 -7.89 12.84
CA SER A 257 8.30 -8.22 12.00
C SER A 257 8.74 -8.72 10.62
N PRO A 258 7.91 -9.53 9.94
CA PRO A 258 8.21 -9.97 8.59
C PRO A 258 8.43 -8.81 7.62
N VAL A 259 9.52 -8.88 6.85
CA VAL A 259 9.87 -7.91 5.80
C VAL A 259 9.63 -8.52 4.43
N VAL A 260 9.00 -7.73 3.57
CA VAL A 260 8.74 -8.04 2.16
C VAL A 260 9.50 -7.05 1.29
N PHE A 261 10.31 -7.54 0.36
CA PHE A 261 10.78 -6.74 -0.76
C PHE A 261 9.81 -6.90 -1.92
N ARG A 262 9.17 -5.80 -2.32
CA ARG A 262 8.26 -5.78 -3.46
C ARG A 262 8.95 -5.15 -4.65
N ILE A 263 9.31 -5.98 -5.61
CA ILE A 263 9.88 -5.53 -6.87
C ILE A 263 8.73 -5.30 -7.85
N THR A 264 8.51 -4.02 -8.23
CA THR A 264 7.56 -3.69 -9.28
C THR A 264 8.28 -3.79 -10.63
N VAL A 265 7.97 -4.83 -11.39
CA VAL A 265 8.56 -5.05 -12.71
C VAL A 265 7.82 -4.21 -13.75
N VAL A 266 8.58 -3.43 -14.50
CA VAL A 266 8.10 -2.58 -15.61
C VAL A 266 8.80 -3.06 -16.86
N ALA A 267 8.03 -3.65 -17.80
CA ALA A 267 8.58 -4.25 -19.01
C ALA A 267 9.38 -3.22 -19.83
N GLY A 268 10.58 -3.64 -20.26
CA GLY A 268 11.52 -2.79 -21.00
C GLY A 268 12.27 -1.77 -20.13
N PHE A 269 12.10 -1.82 -18.79
CA PHE A 269 12.83 -0.93 -17.89
C PHE A 269 13.74 -1.69 -16.91
N ASN A 270 13.21 -2.62 -16.12
CA ASN A 270 13.94 -3.29 -15.05
C ASN A 270 13.84 -4.83 -15.07
N ASP A 271 13.47 -5.39 -16.19
CA ASP A 271 13.34 -6.82 -16.46
C ASP A 271 14.61 -7.47 -17.10
N HIS A 272 15.70 -6.69 -17.21
CA HIS A 272 16.97 -7.12 -17.80
C HIS A 272 17.96 -7.60 -16.74
N ASP A 273 18.97 -8.38 -17.17
CA ASP A 273 19.89 -9.10 -16.29
C ASP A 273 20.72 -8.21 -15.32
N GLU A 274 21.07 -6.98 -15.73
CA GLU A 274 21.80 -6.06 -14.85
C GLU A 274 20.93 -5.63 -13.66
N ALA A 275 19.67 -5.26 -13.91
CA ALA A 275 18.71 -4.91 -12.88
C ALA A 275 18.50 -6.10 -11.93
N LEU A 276 18.28 -7.30 -12.47
CA LEU A 276 18.02 -8.51 -11.68
C LEU A 276 19.22 -8.89 -10.80
N ARG A 277 20.45 -8.78 -11.31
CA ARG A 277 21.66 -8.99 -10.50
C ARG A 277 21.78 -7.98 -9.36
N THR A 278 21.36 -6.74 -9.57
CA THR A 278 21.37 -5.74 -8.50
C THR A 278 20.24 -5.99 -7.50
N PHE A 279 19.05 -6.36 -7.94
CA PHE A 279 17.97 -6.74 -7.04
C PHE A 279 18.35 -7.97 -6.18
N ALA A 280 19.06 -8.94 -6.74
CA ALA A 280 19.60 -10.06 -5.98
C ALA A 280 20.53 -9.59 -4.86
N LYS A 281 21.43 -8.61 -5.12
CA LYS A 281 22.27 -8.00 -4.09
C LYS A 281 21.47 -7.27 -3.00
N TYR A 282 20.36 -6.61 -3.35
CA TYR A 282 19.47 -6.01 -2.35
C TYR A 282 18.81 -7.07 -1.47
N ILE A 283 18.37 -8.17 -2.07
CA ILE A 283 17.77 -9.31 -1.36
C ILE A 283 18.80 -9.93 -0.40
N GLU A 284 20.03 -10.10 -0.83
CA GLU A 284 21.13 -10.61 0.01
C GLU A 284 21.44 -9.67 1.19
N ARG A 285 21.54 -8.36 0.94
CA ARG A 285 21.82 -7.35 1.97
C ARG A 285 20.70 -7.21 2.98
N GLY A 286 19.48 -7.00 2.51
CA GLY A 286 18.31 -6.79 3.35
C GLY A 286 17.74 -8.05 3.96
N TYR A 287 18.03 -9.21 3.38
CA TYR A 287 17.63 -10.54 3.83
C TYR A 287 16.15 -10.63 4.22
N PRO A 288 15.21 -10.17 3.35
CA PRO A 288 13.79 -10.15 3.67
C PRO A 288 13.22 -11.56 3.88
N HIS A 289 12.07 -11.68 4.53
CA HIS A 289 11.35 -12.94 4.64
C HIS A 289 10.75 -13.35 3.29
N TYR A 290 10.32 -12.35 2.50
CA TYR A 290 9.64 -12.55 1.23
C TYR A 290 10.14 -11.58 0.17
N VAL A 291 10.11 -12.04 -1.07
CA VAL A 291 10.25 -11.19 -2.25
C VAL A 291 8.98 -11.36 -3.10
N GLU A 292 8.23 -10.30 -3.25
CA GLU A 292 7.07 -10.23 -4.13
C GLU A 292 7.50 -9.63 -5.48
N VAL A 293 7.60 -10.45 -6.50
CA VAL A 293 7.87 -10.02 -7.89
C VAL A 293 6.54 -9.74 -8.54
N LYS A 294 6.23 -8.46 -8.77
CA LYS A 294 4.90 -8.01 -9.16
C LYS A 294 4.94 -7.16 -10.43
N ALA A 295 4.01 -7.43 -11.35
CA ALA A 295 3.83 -6.60 -12.52
C ALA A 295 3.42 -5.17 -12.17
N TYR A 296 3.99 -4.20 -12.85
CA TYR A 296 3.39 -2.89 -13.02
C TYR A 296 1.98 -3.04 -13.62
N MET A 297 1.06 -2.21 -13.16
CA MET A 297 -0.31 -2.20 -13.66
C MET A 297 -0.58 -0.86 -14.36
N PHE A 298 -1.01 -0.92 -15.61
CA PHE A 298 -1.34 0.26 -16.42
C PHE A 298 -2.67 0.88 -15.99
N ILE A 299 -2.68 1.54 -14.81
CA ILE A 299 -3.86 2.13 -14.18
C ILE A 299 -3.58 3.53 -13.63
N GLY A 300 -4.66 4.28 -13.39
CA GLY A 300 -4.59 5.59 -12.73
C GLY A 300 -3.73 6.60 -13.49
N GLY A 301 -2.99 7.42 -12.73
CA GLY A 301 -2.12 8.47 -13.27
C GLY A 301 -0.91 7.95 -14.06
N SER A 302 -0.48 6.71 -13.84
CA SER A 302 0.64 6.15 -14.61
C SER A 302 0.36 6.05 -16.12
N ARG A 303 -0.91 6.04 -16.51
CA ARG A 303 -1.35 5.98 -17.93
C ARG A 303 -0.97 7.21 -18.75
N SER A 304 -0.67 8.33 -18.10
CA SER A 304 -0.14 9.53 -18.75
C SER A 304 1.38 9.51 -18.92
N ARG A 305 2.08 8.59 -18.25
CA ARG A 305 3.55 8.55 -18.18
C ARG A 305 4.16 7.28 -18.78
N LEU A 306 3.41 6.20 -18.81
CA LEU A 306 3.81 4.89 -19.36
C LEU A 306 2.75 4.40 -20.35
N THR A 307 3.06 3.32 -21.05
CA THR A 307 2.19 2.68 -22.03
C THR A 307 1.73 1.30 -21.55
N LYS A 308 0.73 0.72 -22.22
CA LYS A 308 0.25 -0.64 -21.89
C LYS A 308 1.35 -1.69 -22.09
N SER A 309 2.27 -1.48 -23.03
CA SER A 309 3.42 -2.39 -23.27
C SER A 309 4.42 -2.44 -22.12
N ASN A 310 4.42 -1.46 -21.21
CA ASN A 310 5.24 -1.51 -20.01
C ASN A 310 4.63 -2.39 -18.90
N MET A 311 3.42 -2.91 -19.09
CA MET A 311 2.76 -3.82 -18.14
C MET A 311 3.09 -5.27 -18.52
N PRO A 312 3.98 -5.96 -17.76
CA PRO A 312 4.35 -7.32 -18.10
C PRO A 312 3.18 -8.30 -17.89
N SER A 313 3.16 -9.35 -18.70
CA SER A 313 2.30 -10.50 -18.52
C SER A 313 2.69 -11.30 -17.26
N HIS A 314 1.81 -12.18 -16.80
CA HIS A 314 2.16 -13.06 -15.68
C HIS A 314 3.30 -14.02 -16.02
N ARG A 315 3.41 -14.46 -17.30
CA ARG A 315 4.52 -15.29 -17.78
C ARG A 315 5.85 -14.59 -17.62
N GLU A 316 5.95 -13.32 -18.05
CA GLU A 316 7.19 -12.54 -17.88
C GLU A 316 7.54 -12.33 -16.40
N ILE A 317 6.54 -12.16 -15.54
CA ILE A 317 6.77 -12.08 -14.08
C ILE A 317 7.32 -13.40 -13.53
N ARG A 318 6.85 -14.55 -14.01
CA ARG A 318 7.41 -15.87 -13.63
C ARG A 318 8.84 -16.04 -14.09
N GLU A 319 9.17 -15.59 -15.30
CA GLU A 319 10.54 -15.63 -15.84
C GLU A 319 11.49 -14.77 -14.99
N VAL A 320 11.10 -13.53 -14.65
CA VAL A 320 11.85 -12.65 -13.76
C VAL A 320 12.02 -13.27 -12.36
N ALA A 321 10.93 -13.84 -11.80
CA ALA A 321 10.97 -14.48 -10.50
C ALA A 321 11.88 -15.72 -10.50
N GLY A 322 11.85 -16.54 -11.57
CA GLY A 322 12.74 -17.68 -11.75
C GLY A 322 14.23 -17.26 -11.73
N LYS A 323 14.59 -16.25 -12.53
CA LYS A 323 15.95 -15.70 -12.53
C LYS A 323 16.38 -15.18 -11.15
N LEU A 324 15.49 -14.48 -10.43
CA LEU A 324 15.80 -14.01 -9.07
C LEU A 324 15.92 -15.19 -8.07
N SER A 325 15.10 -16.23 -8.23
CA SER A 325 15.22 -17.47 -7.45
C SER A 325 16.61 -18.11 -7.63
N ASP A 326 17.05 -18.25 -8.88
CA ASP A 326 18.37 -18.81 -9.21
C ASP A 326 19.53 -17.97 -8.66
N LEU A 327 19.41 -16.64 -8.71
CA LEU A 327 20.44 -15.71 -8.23
C LEU A 327 20.53 -15.63 -6.70
N THR A 328 19.43 -15.88 -5.97
CA THR A 328 19.35 -15.61 -4.52
C THR A 328 19.17 -16.86 -3.67
N GLY A 329 18.79 -17.98 -4.27
CA GLY A 329 18.39 -19.20 -3.55
C GLY A 329 17.03 -19.09 -2.83
N TYR A 330 16.28 -18.00 -3.01
CA TYR A 330 14.91 -17.90 -2.54
C TYR A 330 14.00 -18.78 -3.38
N ARG A 331 13.20 -19.62 -2.74
CA ARG A 331 12.32 -20.56 -3.46
C ARG A 331 11.02 -19.88 -3.90
N VAL A 332 10.53 -20.22 -5.06
CA VAL A 332 9.16 -19.86 -5.48
C VAL A 332 8.18 -20.63 -4.58
N LEU A 333 7.44 -19.90 -3.74
CA LEU A 333 6.44 -20.50 -2.84
C LEU A 333 5.05 -20.51 -3.45
N SER A 334 4.67 -19.48 -4.19
CA SER A 334 3.32 -19.30 -4.71
C SER A 334 3.28 -18.24 -5.79
N GLU A 335 2.18 -18.19 -6.50
CA GLU A 335 1.88 -17.15 -7.48
C GLU A 335 0.39 -16.79 -7.47
N SER A 336 0.06 -15.61 -8.00
CA SER A 336 -1.32 -15.18 -8.24
C SER A 336 -1.42 -14.57 -9.62
N ILE A 337 -2.00 -15.33 -10.55
CA ILE A 337 -2.17 -14.93 -11.95
C ILE A 337 -3.00 -13.64 -12.04
N PRO A 338 -4.20 -13.55 -11.38
CA PRO A 338 -5.01 -12.34 -11.46
C PRO A 338 -4.33 -11.10 -10.88
N SER A 339 -3.34 -11.28 -10.00
CA SER A 339 -2.56 -10.19 -9.40
C SER A 339 -1.23 -9.97 -10.10
N ARG A 340 -0.88 -10.83 -11.08
CA ARG A 340 0.42 -10.84 -11.79
C ARG A 340 1.58 -10.70 -10.82
N ILE A 341 1.66 -11.65 -9.86
CA ILE A 341 2.63 -11.63 -8.78
C ILE A 341 3.13 -13.04 -8.49
N VAL A 342 4.42 -13.16 -8.21
CA VAL A 342 5.07 -14.39 -7.75
C VAL A 342 5.71 -14.11 -6.40
N LEU A 343 5.56 -15.06 -5.46
CA LEU A 343 6.15 -15.00 -4.13
C LEU A 343 7.39 -15.87 -4.06
N LEU A 344 8.53 -15.24 -3.77
CA LEU A 344 9.76 -15.94 -3.39
C LEU A 344 9.95 -15.84 -1.88
N SER A 345 10.54 -16.87 -1.27
CA SER A 345 10.85 -16.86 0.16
C SER A 345 12.00 -17.79 0.53
N ARG A 346 12.67 -17.43 1.63
CA ARG A 346 13.60 -18.31 2.35
C ARG A 346 12.89 -19.22 3.36
N LEU A 347 11.60 -18.94 3.64
CA LEU A 347 10.77 -19.76 4.54
C LEU A 347 10.10 -20.89 3.77
N GLU A 348 9.72 -21.96 4.47
CA GLU A 348 8.98 -23.09 3.87
C GLU A 348 7.53 -22.76 3.57
N LYS A 349 6.92 -21.87 4.37
CA LYS A 349 5.55 -21.38 4.22
C LYS A 349 5.41 -19.98 4.77
N PRO A 350 4.45 -19.17 4.25
CA PRO A 350 4.24 -17.81 4.73
C PRO A 350 3.72 -17.77 6.18
N ILE A 351 4.14 -16.70 6.89
CA ILE A 351 3.62 -16.36 8.22
C ILE A 351 2.21 -15.76 8.04
N ARG A 352 1.25 -16.28 8.78
CA ARG A 352 -0.15 -15.85 8.69
C ARG A 352 -0.50 -14.87 9.81
N HIS A 353 -1.26 -13.83 9.45
CA HIS A 353 -1.74 -12.77 10.36
C HIS A 353 -3.23 -12.87 10.67
N GLY A 354 -3.94 -13.83 10.12
CA GLY A 354 -5.36 -14.04 10.32
C GLY A 354 -5.84 -15.36 9.70
N ARG A 355 -7.16 -15.51 9.63
CA ARG A 355 -7.78 -16.73 9.10
C ARG A 355 -7.52 -16.94 7.62
N GLY A 356 -7.51 -15.82 6.86
CA GLY A 356 -7.38 -15.85 5.41
C GLY A 356 -8.71 -16.02 4.70
N CYS A 357 -8.66 -16.77 3.62
CA CYS A 357 -9.83 -16.99 2.81
C CYS A 357 -10.79 -17.96 3.50
N PRO A 358 -12.12 -17.83 3.28
CA PRO A 358 -13.10 -18.74 3.80
C PRO A 358 -12.82 -20.20 3.41
N GLU A 359 -13.18 -21.14 4.29
CA GLU A 359 -13.09 -22.57 4.00
C GLU A 359 -13.97 -22.93 2.78
N GLY A 360 -13.50 -23.88 1.97
CA GLY A 360 -14.21 -24.35 0.78
C GLY A 360 -14.14 -23.44 -0.43
N VAL A 361 -13.47 -22.28 -0.32
CA VAL A 361 -13.17 -21.48 -1.50
C VAL A 361 -12.00 -22.12 -2.23
N GLU A 362 -12.29 -22.74 -3.36
CA GLU A 362 -11.26 -23.15 -4.28
C GLU A 362 -10.62 -21.91 -4.88
N HIS A 363 -9.34 -21.71 -4.55
CA HIS A 363 -8.55 -20.71 -5.24
C HIS A 363 -8.12 -21.31 -6.57
N PRO A 364 -8.44 -20.67 -7.70
CA PRO A 364 -7.89 -21.08 -9.00
C PRO A 364 -6.35 -21.04 -9.02
N GLU A 365 -5.74 -20.54 -7.96
CA GLU A 365 -4.32 -20.33 -7.74
C GLU A 365 -3.64 -21.48 -6.97
N LYS A 366 -4.30 -22.61 -6.75
CA LYS A 366 -3.66 -23.83 -6.22
C LYS A 366 -2.64 -24.35 -7.23
N TYR A 367 -1.42 -23.85 -7.10
CA TYR A 367 -0.14 -24.50 -7.48
C TYR A 367 -0.08 -25.31 -8.79
N THR A 368 -0.95 -25.09 -9.74
CA THR A 368 -0.80 -25.69 -11.05
C THR A 368 -0.43 -24.57 -12.02
N PRO A 369 0.74 -24.63 -12.65
CA PRO A 369 1.09 -23.74 -13.74
C PRO A 369 0.28 -24.15 -14.96
N VAL A 370 -1.02 -23.90 -14.97
CA VAL A 370 -1.84 -24.06 -16.15
C VAL A 370 -2.03 -22.66 -16.72
N ILE A 371 -1.19 -22.32 -17.69
CA ILE A 371 -1.51 -21.27 -18.65
C ILE A 371 -2.63 -21.87 -19.49
N THR A 372 -3.88 -21.53 -19.18
CA THR A 372 -4.99 -21.83 -20.06
C THR A 372 -5.19 -20.63 -20.98
N GLU A 373 -5.56 -20.91 -22.23
CA GLU A 373 -5.90 -19.88 -23.23
C GLU A 373 -6.91 -18.85 -22.71
N GLU A 374 -7.80 -19.23 -21.77
CA GLU A 374 -8.72 -18.34 -21.05
C GLU A 374 -8.05 -17.17 -20.31
N TYR A 375 -6.80 -17.30 -19.85
CA TYR A 375 -6.10 -16.23 -19.18
C TYR A 375 -5.44 -15.24 -20.15
N GLU A 376 -5.13 -15.67 -21.36
CA GLU A 376 -4.65 -14.77 -22.42
C GLU A 376 -5.76 -13.82 -22.90
N GLU A 377 -7.03 -14.24 -22.91
CA GLU A 377 -8.17 -13.36 -23.21
C GLU A 377 -8.41 -12.31 -22.10
N ILE A 378 -8.23 -12.65 -20.83
CA ILE A 378 -8.32 -11.70 -19.71
C ILE A 378 -7.15 -10.71 -19.73
N GLU A 379 -5.99 -11.11 -20.23
CA GLU A 379 -4.83 -10.22 -20.42
C GLU A 379 -5.01 -9.26 -21.59
N SER A 380 -5.82 -9.62 -22.59
CA SER A 380 -6.07 -8.80 -23.79
C SER A 380 -7.24 -7.82 -23.66
N ALA A 381 -8.09 -7.96 -22.64
CA ALA A 381 -9.24 -7.08 -22.34
C ALA A 381 -8.88 -6.04 -21.27
#